data_d0b9842fb6522c2864e41e342c275dc4
#
_entry.id   d0b9842fb6522c2864e41e342c275dc4
#
_cell.length_a   1.000
_cell.length_b   1.000
_cell.length_c   1.000
_cell.angle_alpha   90.00
_cell.angle_beta   90.00
_cell.angle_gamma   90.00
#
_symmetry.space_group_name_H-M   'P 1'
#
loop_
_entity.id
_entity.type
_entity.pdbx_description
1 polymer ?
#
loop_
_entity_poly.entity_id
_entity_poly.type
_entity_poly.pdbx_seq_one_letter_code
_entity_poly.pdbx_strand_id
1 'polypeptide(L)'
;MQDIIEIRSQAKRNVIVSLLFGLVGLCLASIAFSVLPKSLYLIGIFLTSASLVALLIAWVKYREPEFSFLLSKSSIVYKHRYGQWQLDWHNIQRVDVPKVTYKLEHKPLDMVAIKIKDYSAFLKQVSPRLMTNVLLEQRPLLFHDMPASKDCATGSCHSDDMLEHDYFKDNNGIEYQGIQAMFANRMTKLRARLGYDIFVAGSELDRPEQEFVDLLRQCQQRVLSVPTSGNETK
;
A
#
# COMPACT_ATOMS: atom_id res chain seq x y z
N MET A 1 -9.72 -23.54 16.69
CA MET A 1 -10.06 -22.15 16.39
C MET A 1 -8.90 -21.56 15.58
N GLN A 2 -9.17 -21.06 14.39
CA GLN A 2 -8.17 -20.35 13.59
C GLN A 2 -8.05 -18.95 14.22
N ASP A 3 -6.97 -18.70 14.93
CA ASP A 3 -6.66 -17.36 15.44
C ASP A 3 -6.18 -16.52 14.23
N ILE A 4 -7.13 -15.88 13.55
CA ILE A 4 -6.85 -14.91 12.48
C ILE A 4 -6.84 -13.55 13.17
N ILE A 5 -5.73 -12.82 13.02
CA ILE A 5 -5.62 -11.43 13.45
C ILE A 5 -6.04 -10.56 12.27
N GLU A 6 -7.09 -9.78 12.47
CA GLU A 6 -7.64 -8.86 11.49
C GLU A 6 -7.15 -7.44 11.76
N ILE A 7 -6.54 -6.82 10.77
CA ILE A 7 -6.00 -5.45 10.83
C ILE A 7 -6.92 -4.55 10.00
N ARG A 8 -7.45 -3.49 10.61
CA ARG A 8 -8.35 -2.52 9.95
C ARG A 8 -7.54 -1.36 9.38
N SER A 9 -7.79 -1.00 8.11
CA SER A 9 -7.19 0.18 7.51
C SER A 9 -7.67 1.47 8.17
N GLN A 10 -6.75 2.38 8.46
CA GLN A 10 -7.10 3.74 8.89
C GLN A 10 -7.77 4.54 7.78
N ALA A 11 -7.56 4.17 6.51
CA ALA A 11 -8.18 4.83 5.37
C ALA A 11 -9.72 4.83 5.44
N LYS A 12 -10.32 3.78 6.02
CA LYS A 12 -11.78 3.70 6.24
C LYS A 12 -12.28 4.45 7.48
N ARG A 13 -11.38 4.99 8.28
CA ARG A 13 -11.74 5.74 9.49
C ARG A 13 -12.57 6.98 9.14
N ASN A 14 -13.59 7.25 9.92
CA ASN A 14 -14.43 8.44 9.81
C ASN A 14 -15.30 8.54 8.52
N VAL A 15 -15.64 7.43 7.86
CA VAL A 15 -16.59 7.43 6.72
C VAL A 15 -17.92 8.04 7.12
N ILE A 16 -18.46 7.61 8.28
CA ILE A 16 -19.76 8.09 8.81
C ILE A 16 -19.71 9.60 9.07
N VAL A 17 -18.62 10.09 9.63
CA VAL A 17 -18.44 11.53 9.91
C VAL A 17 -18.44 12.32 8.60
N SER A 18 -17.69 11.88 7.57
CA SER A 18 -17.69 12.55 6.26
C SER A 18 -19.06 12.53 5.59
N LEU A 19 -19.81 11.42 5.73
CA LEU A 19 -21.17 11.29 5.22
C LEU A 19 -22.13 12.27 5.92
N LEU A 20 -22.09 12.32 7.26
CA LEU A 20 -22.92 13.25 8.03
C LEU A 20 -22.62 14.71 7.70
N PHE A 21 -21.33 15.07 7.60
CA PHE A 21 -20.92 16.42 7.18
C PHE A 21 -21.47 16.78 5.81
N GLY A 22 -21.43 15.87 4.85
CA GLY A 22 -21.97 16.09 3.52
C GLY A 22 -23.48 16.28 3.53
N LEU A 23 -24.24 15.46 4.26
CA LEU A 23 -25.69 15.55 4.36
C LEU A 23 -26.14 16.83 5.08
N VAL A 24 -25.55 17.13 6.24
CA VAL A 24 -25.84 18.33 7.00
C VAL A 24 -25.51 19.59 6.21
N GLY A 25 -24.37 19.59 5.50
CA GLY A 25 -23.98 20.68 4.64
C GLY A 25 -24.96 20.94 3.50
N LEU A 26 -25.53 19.90 2.87
CA LEU A 26 -26.58 20.05 1.85
C LEU A 26 -27.88 20.64 2.44
N CYS A 27 -28.28 20.20 3.63
CA CYS A 27 -29.44 20.76 4.31
C CYS A 27 -29.23 22.26 4.61
N LEU A 28 -28.06 22.62 5.13
CA LEU A 28 -27.73 24.03 5.39
C LEU A 28 -27.66 24.86 4.12
N ALA A 29 -27.13 24.30 3.02
CA ALA A 29 -27.13 24.99 1.71
C ALA A 29 -28.55 25.24 1.20
N SER A 30 -29.46 24.27 1.34
CA SER A 30 -30.87 24.41 0.98
C SER A 30 -31.56 25.54 1.78
N ILE A 31 -31.33 25.61 3.08
CA ILE A 31 -31.81 26.66 3.95
C ILE A 31 -31.22 28.02 3.53
N ALA A 32 -29.93 28.05 3.25
CA ALA A 32 -29.25 29.28 2.81
C ALA A 32 -29.86 29.84 1.53
N PHE A 33 -30.19 29.02 0.55
CA PHE A 33 -30.85 29.47 -0.68
C PHE A 33 -32.28 29.96 -0.48
N SER A 34 -32.99 29.46 0.55
CA SER A 34 -34.37 29.88 0.82
C SER A 34 -34.46 31.15 1.67
N VAL A 35 -33.49 31.41 2.54
CA VAL A 35 -33.52 32.53 3.49
C VAL A 35 -32.64 33.70 3.09
N LEU A 36 -31.50 33.46 2.45
CA LEU A 36 -30.55 34.52 2.13
C LEU A 36 -31.00 35.36 0.89
N PRO A 37 -30.70 36.68 0.89
CA PRO A 37 -30.90 37.51 -0.26
C PRO A 37 -29.94 37.11 -1.41
N LYS A 38 -30.31 37.42 -2.67
CA LYS A 38 -29.58 37.04 -3.88
C LYS A 38 -28.11 37.43 -3.86
N SER A 39 -27.76 38.55 -3.19
CA SER A 39 -26.36 39.00 -3.03
C SER A 39 -25.46 38.03 -2.24
N LEU A 40 -26.04 37.13 -1.43
CA LEU A 40 -25.31 36.17 -0.59
C LEU A 40 -25.40 34.73 -1.12
N TYR A 41 -25.94 34.50 -2.32
CA TYR A 41 -26.04 33.15 -2.90
C TYR A 41 -24.68 32.45 -3.10
N LEU A 42 -23.58 33.20 -3.17
CA LEU A 42 -22.24 32.62 -3.20
C LEU A 42 -21.93 31.71 -2.00
N ILE A 43 -22.49 32.06 -0.82
CA ILE A 43 -22.31 31.22 0.40
C ILE A 43 -23.04 29.88 0.19
N GLY A 44 -24.24 29.89 -0.35
CA GLY A 44 -24.99 28.66 -0.66
C GLY A 44 -24.28 27.79 -1.68
N ILE A 45 -23.70 28.39 -2.75
CA ILE A 45 -22.93 27.66 -3.77
C ILE A 45 -21.68 27.04 -3.16
N PHE A 46 -20.93 27.79 -2.35
CA PHE A 46 -19.74 27.27 -1.66
C PHE A 46 -20.08 26.11 -0.75
N LEU A 47 -21.16 26.24 0.05
CA LEU A 47 -21.60 25.20 0.97
C LEU A 47 -22.05 23.93 0.24
N THR A 48 -22.75 24.09 -0.89
CA THR A 48 -23.15 22.97 -1.75
C THR A 48 -21.93 22.25 -2.32
N SER A 49 -20.96 22.99 -2.85
CA SER A 49 -19.73 22.43 -3.40
C SER A 49 -18.92 21.66 -2.34
N ALA A 50 -18.75 22.25 -1.15
CA ALA A 50 -18.06 21.61 -0.04
C ALA A 50 -18.77 20.31 0.41
N SER A 51 -20.10 20.33 0.46
CA SER A 51 -20.91 19.16 0.81
C SER A 51 -20.79 18.04 -0.22
N LEU A 52 -20.79 18.36 -1.51
CA LEU A 52 -20.59 17.36 -2.57
C LEU A 52 -19.21 16.72 -2.48
N VAL A 53 -18.17 17.51 -2.22
CA VAL A 53 -16.82 16.99 -2.00
C VAL A 53 -16.77 16.07 -0.77
N ALA A 54 -17.41 16.44 0.34
CA ALA A 54 -17.48 15.61 1.54
C ALA A 54 -18.19 14.27 1.28
N LEU A 55 -19.28 14.27 0.49
CA LEU A 55 -19.98 13.04 0.08
C LEU A 55 -19.11 12.19 -0.86
N LEU A 56 -18.39 12.81 -1.78
CA LEU A 56 -17.45 12.09 -2.66
C LEU A 56 -16.35 11.39 -1.85
N ILE A 57 -15.77 12.10 -0.87
CA ILE A 57 -14.77 11.53 0.05
C ILE A 57 -15.37 10.36 0.84
N ALA A 58 -16.58 10.51 1.36
CA ALA A 58 -17.27 9.45 2.08
C ALA A 58 -17.48 8.22 1.19
N TRP A 59 -17.88 8.41 -0.07
CA TRP A 59 -18.10 7.33 -1.01
C TRP A 59 -16.80 6.60 -1.40
N VAL A 60 -15.70 7.33 -1.63
CA VAL A 60 -14.38 6.74 -1.90
C VAL A 60 -13.93 5.90 -0.70
N LYS A 61 -14.01 6.46 0.52
CA LYS A 61 -13.66 5.73 1.75
C LYS A 61 -14.55 4.51 2.01
N TYR A 62 -15.82 4.57 1.63
CA TYR A 62 -16.74 3.42 1.76
C TYR A 62 -16.32 2.23 0.91
N ARG A 63 -15.70 2.47 -0.25
CA ARG A 63 -15.20 1.44 -1.16
C ARG A 63 -13.92 0.74 -0.68
N GLU A 64 -13.23 1.29 0.31
CA GLU A 64 -12.05 0.64 0.89
C GLU A 64 -12.46 -0.65 1.63
N PRO A 65 -11.64 -1.72 1.57
CA PRO A 65 -11.91 -2.95 2.31
C PRO A 65 -11.93 -2.69 3.81
N GLU A 66 -12.71 -3.50 4.55
CA GLU A 66 -12.83 -3.36 6.00
C GLU A 66 -11.52 -3.74 6.72
N PHE A 67 -10.87 -4.78 6.21
CA PHE A 67 -9.60 -5.28 6.72
C PHE A 67 -8.55 -5.16 5.64
N SER A 68 -7.45 -4.49 5.95
CA SER A 68 -6.28 -4.40 5.06
C SER A 68 -5.38 -5.62 5.17
N PHE A 69 -5.25 -6.20 6.36
CA PHE A 69 -4.48 -7.43 6.56
C PHE A 69 -5.26 -8.50 7.32
N LEU A 70 -5.03 -9.75 6.91
CA LEU A 70 -5.45 -10.95 7.63
C LEU A 70 -4.19 -11.78 7.90
N LEU A 71 -3.81 -11.85 9.17
CA LEU A 71 -2.67 -12.66 9.60
C LEU A 71 -3.19 -14.03 10.04
N SER A 72 -2.86 -15.06 9.29
CA SER A 72 -3.16 -16.46 9.61
C SER A 72 -1.93 -17.18 10.14
N LYS A 73 -2.09 -18.42 10.59
CA LYS A 73 -0.95 -19.26 11.03
C LYS A 73 0.03 -19.60 9.90
N SER A 74 -0.41 -19.61 8.64
CA SER A 74 0.40 -19.99 7.50
C SER A 74 0.89 -18.82 6.68
N SER A 75 0.10 -17.74 6.60
CA SER A 75 0.34 -16.67 5.64
C SER A 75 -0.22 -15.33 6.10
N ILE A 76 0.28 -14.28 5.48
CA ILE A 76 -0.25 -12.92 5.52
C ILE A 76 -1.05 -12.71 4.24
N VAL A 77 -2.30 -12.26 4.35
CA VAL A 77 -3.12 -11.82 3.22
C VAL A 77 -3.34 -10.33 3.36
N TYR A 78 -2.91 -9.58 2.35
CA TYR A 78 -3.21 -8.16 2.22
C TYR A 78 -4.36 -7.96 1.26
N LYS A 79 -5.35 -7.20 1.69
CA LYS A 79 -6.54 -6.87 0.90
C LYS A 79 -6.58 -5.39 0.60
N HIS A 80 -6.70 -5.06 -0.67
CA HIS A 80 -6.81 -3.71 -1.16
C HIS A 80 -8.01 -3.61 -2.13
N ARG A 81 -8.55 -2.42 -2.37
CA ARG A 81 -9.69 -2.22 -3.31
C ARG A 81 -9.44 -2.72 -4.73
N TYR A 82 -8.19 -2.82 -5.15
CA TYR A 82 -7.79 -3.31 -6.49
C TYR A 82 -7.43 -4.79 -6.51
N GLY A 83 -7.47 -5.47 -5.38
CA GLY A 83 -7.20 -6.90 -5.28
C GLY A 83 -6.45 -7.27 -4.01
N GLN A 84 -5.77 -8.38 -4.06
CA GLN A 84 -5.05 -8.90 -2.89
C GLN A 84 -3.74 -9.53 -3.29
N TRP A 85 -2.84 -9.68 -2.31
CA TRP A 85 -1.72 -10.60 -2.38
C TRP A 85 -1.66 -11.44 -1.10
N GLN A 86 -1.06 -12.61 -1.23
CA GLN A 86 -0.79 -13.52 -0.11
C GLN A 86 0.70 -13.81 -0.05
N LEU A 87 1.23 -13.90 1.16
CA LEU A 87 2.64 -14.15 1.42
C LEU A 87 2.79 -15.13 2.58
N ASP A 88 3.48 -16.25 2.33
CA ASP A 88 3.76 -17.23 3.36
C ASP A 88 4.87 -16.74 4.30
N TRP A 89 4.72 -17.03 5.60
CA TRP A 89 5.70 -16.63 6.61
C TRP A 89 7.12 -17.13 6.32
N HIS A 90 7.24 -18.32 5.73
CA HIS A 90 8.53 -18.89 5.35
C HIS A 90 9.22 -18.14 4.21
N ASN A 91 8.44 -17.45 3.36
CA ASN A 91 8.97 -16.64 2.26
C ASN A 91 9.43 -15.25 2.71
N ILE A 92 9.10 -14.83 3.92
CA ILE A 92 9.56 -13.55 4.45
C ILE A 92 11.02 -13.70 4.93
N GLN A 93 11.90 -12.85 4.41
CA GLN A 93 13.28 -12.75 4.84
C GLN A 93 13.43 -11.72 5.96
N ARG A 94 12.84 -10.54 5.80
CA ARG A 94 12.94 -9.41 6.74
C ARG A 94 11.76 -8.48 6.61
N VAL A 95 11.33 -7.90 7.73
CA VAL A 95 10.32 -6.84 7.79
C VAL A 95 10.88 -5.67 8.59
N ASP A 96 10.70 -4.45 8.09
CA ASP A 96 11.23 -3.25 8.74
C ASP A 96 10.49 -1.97 8.30
N VAL A 97 10.77 -0.86 8.97
CA VAL A 97 10.41 0.48 8.50
C VAL A 97 11.57 1.00 7.65
N PRO A 98 11.40 1.21 6.33
CA PRO A 98 12.47 1.64 5.46
C PRO A 98 12.90 3.06 5.80
N LYS A 99 14.21 3.32 5.72
CA LYS A 99 14.80 4.63 5.97
C LYS A 99 15.45 5.13 4.69
N VAL A 100 15.23 6.38 4.37
CA VAL A 100 15.91 7.08 3.26
C VAL A 100 16.87 8.11 3.81
N THR A 101 18.00 8.24 3.13
CA THR A 101 18.98 9.28 3.46
C THR A 101 18.59 10.58 2.74
N TYR A 102 18.14 11.56 3.52
CA TYR A 102 17.89 12.90 3.00
C TYR A 102 18.93 13.87 3.55
N LYS A 103 19.79 14.35 2.66
CA LYS A 103 20.96 15.20 3.00
C LYS A 103 21.95 14.47 3.90
N LEU A 104 21.87 14.37 5.14
CA LEU A 104 22.76 13.67 6.10
C LEU A 104 21.94 12.96 7.20
N GLU A 105 20.62 13.03 7.10
CA GLU A 105 19.72 12.44 8.09
C GLU A 105 19.02 11.20 7.51
N HIS A 106 18.93 10.16 8.32
CA HIS A 106 18.13 8.98 8.01
C HIS A 106 16.68 9.20 8.46
N LYS A 107 15.80 9.52 7.50
CA LYS A 107 14.38 9.71 7.79
C LYS A 107 13.60 8.41 7.52
N PRO A 108 12.84 7.89 8.49
CA PRO A 108 11.94 6.77 8.22
C PRO A 108 10.86 7.21 7.23
N LEU A 109 10.48 6.30 6.36
CA LEU A 109 9.29 6.45 5.52
C LEU A 109 8.08 5.97 6.30
N ASP A 110 6.92 6.62 6.08
CA ASP A 110 5.64 6.21 6.68
C ASP A 110 5.09 4.96 5.97
N MET A 111 5.90 3.89 5.98
CA MET A 111 5.64 2.63 5.26
C MET A 111 6.25 1.46 6.01
N VAL A 112 5.66 0.28 5.82
CA VAL A 112 6.27 -0.99 6.20
C VAL A 112 6.81 -1.67 4.96
N ALA A 113 8.04 -2.15 5.03
CA ALA A 113 8.73 -2.81 3.94
C ALA A 113 9.04 -4.28 4.27
N ILE A 114 8.82 -5.14 3.29
CA ILE A 114 9.02 -6.59 3.41
C ILE A 114 10.03 -7.03 2.36
N LYS A 115 11.04 -7.77 2.79
CA LYS A 115 11.98 -8.46 1.90
C LYS A 115 11.59 -9.93 1.83
N ILE A 116 11.43 -10.45 0.62
CA ILE A 116 11.04 -11.84 0.39
C ILE A 116 12.21 -12.69 -0.12
N LYS A 117 12.10 -14.01 0.01
CA LYS A 117 13.11 -14.95 -0.44
C LYS A 117 12.90 -15.38 -1.89
N ASP A 118 11.65 -15.73 -2.24
CA ASP A 118 11.27 -16.26 -3.53
C ASP A 118 10.16 -15.42 -4.16
N TYR A 119 10.44 -14.90 -5.38
CA TYR A 119 9.51 -14.11 -6.16
C TYR A 119 8.42 -14.97 -6.80
N SER A 120 8.78 -16.20 -7.22
CA SER A 120 7.87 -17.04 -8.01
C SER A 120 6.61 -17.41 -7.24
N ALA A 121 6.76 -17.75 -5.96
CA ALA A 121 5.64 -18.07 -5.07
C ALA A 121 4.75 -16.84 -4.84
N PHE A 122 5.35 -15.66 -4.70
CA PHE A 122 4.62 -14.42 -4.45
C PHE A 122 3.89 -13.91 -5.69
N LEU A 123 4.56 -13.84 -6.85
CA LEU A 123 4.00 -13.30 -8.09
C LEU A 123 2.74 -14.05 -8.55
N LYS A 124 2.63 -15.34 -8.26
CA LYS A 124 1.44 -16.15 -8.56
C LYS A 124 0.22 -15.76 -7.71
N GLN A 125 0.44 -15.15 -6.56
CA GLN A 125 -0.59 -14.85 -5.56
C GLN A 125 -0.99 -13.36 -5.52
N VAL A 126 -0.42 -12.54 -6.40
CA VAL A 126 -0.76 -11.12 -6.52
C VAL A 126 -1.75 -10.93 -7.66
N SER A 127 -2.83 -10.21 -7.40
CA SER A 127 -3.78 -9.89 -8.45
C SER A 127 -3.20 -8.88 -9.46
N PRO A 128 -3.42 -9.05 -10.79
CA PRO A 128 -2.84 -8.16 -11.81
C PRO A 128 -3.28 -6.69 -11.67
N ARG A 129 -4.51 -6.45 -11.23
CA ARG A 129 -5.01 -5.09 -10.97
C ARG A 129 -4.26 -4.41 -9.84
N LEU A 130 -3.92 -5.16 -8.79
CA LEU A 130 -3.13 -4.65 -7.69
C LEU A 130 -1.70 -4.36 -8.12
N MET A 131 -1.09 -5.23 -8.94
CA MET A 131 0.24 -4.98 -9.53
C MET A 131 0.27 -3.65 -10.28
N THR A 132 -0.73 -3.40 -11.14
CA THR A 132 -0.84 -2.15 -11.90
C THR A 132 -0.96 -0.93 -10.98
N ASN A 133 -1.78 -1.03 -9.93
CA ASN A 133 -1.95 0.06 -8.98
C ASN A 133 -0.66 0.36 -8.22
N VAL A 134 0.00 -0.68 -7.69
CA VAL A 134 1.26 -0.55 -6.97
C VAL A 134 2.36 0.05 -7.85
N LEU A 135 2.44 -0.35 -9.12
CA LEU A 135 3.38 0.25 -10.08
C LEU A 135 3.17 1.75 -10.27
N LEU A 136 1.93 2.23 -10.18
CA LEU A 136 1.60 3.66 -10.28
C LEU A 136 1.85 4.39 -8.96
N GLU A 137 1.34 3.88 -7.86
CA GLU A 137 1.39 4.54 -6.55
C GLU A 137 2.81 4.58 -5.96
N GLN A 138 3.63 3.56 -6.22
CA GLN A 138 4.98 3.47 -5.66
C GLN A 138 6.07 4.07 -6.57
N ARG A 139 5.70 4.76 -7.66
CA ARG A 139 6.68 5.49 -8.48
C ARG A 139 7.57 6.45 -7.68
N PRO A 140 7.05 7.23 -6.73
CA PRO A 140 7.88 8.14 -5.94
C PRO A 140 9.01 7.44 -5.18
N LEU A 141 8.85 6.18 -4.81
CA LEU A 141 9.90 5.41 -4.10
C LEU A 141 11.16 5.22 -4.94
N LEU A 142 11.06 5.24 -6.27
CA LEU A 142 12.22 5.15 -7.15
C LEU A 142 13.09 6.40 -7.13
N PHE A 143 12.57 7.54 -6.72
CA PHE A 143 13.34 8.79 -6.64
C PHE A 143 14.07 8.95 -5.31
N HIS A 144 13.69 8.17 -4.29
CA HIS A 144 14.43 8.16 -3.06
C HIS A 144 15.78 7.45 -3.29
N ASP A 145 16.85 8.08 -2.83
CA ASP A 145 18.22 7.56 -2.91
C ASP A 145 18.80 7.48 -4.34
N MET A 146 18.28 8.30 -5.27
CA MET A 146 18.97 8.50 -6.56
C MET A 146 20.20 9.35 -6.33
N PRO A 147 21.40 8.86 -6.71
CA PRO A 147 22.57 9.72 -6.73
C PRO A 147 22.29 10.89 -7.67
N ALA A 148 22.52 12.11 -7.20
CA ALA A 148 22.47 13.28 -8.06
C ALA A 148 23.52 13.07 -9.17
N SER A 149 23.09 12.60 -10.35
CA SER A 149 23.99 12.42 -11.49
C SER A 149 24.42 13.81 -11.95
N LYS A 150 25.69 14.15 -11.70
CA LYS A 150 26.29 15.43 -12.10
C LYS A 150 26.31 15.64 -13.63
N ASP A 151 26.03 14.60 -14.42
CA ASP A 151 26.15 14.60 -15.87
C ASP A 151 24.82 14.65 -16.64
N CYS A 152 23.69 14.83 -15.97
CA CYS A 152 22.40 14.89 -16.63
C CYS A 152 22.06 16.31 -17.08
N ALA A 153 22.67 16.80 -18.17
CA ALA A 153 22.41 18.12 -18.73
C ALA A 153 20.97 18.30 -19.28
N THR A 154 20.25 17.21 -19.57
CA THR A 154 18.94 17.23 -20.24
C THR A 154 17.77 16.77 -19.35
N GLY A 155 18.01 16.31 -18.11
CA GLY A 155 16.95 15.78 -17.23
C GLY A 155 16.35 14.43 -17.67
N SER A 156 16.74 13.89 -18.83
CA SER A 156 16.21 12.64 -19.39
C SER A 156 16.88 11.36 -18.87
N CYS A 157 17.95 11.47 -18.09
CA CYS A 157 18.70 10.32 -17.58
C CYS A 157 17.90 9.40 -16.64
N HIS A 158 16.74 9.86 -16.17
CA HIS A 158 15.88 9.09 -15.27
C HIS A 158 14.67 8.47 -15.97
N SER A 159 14.48 8.72 -17.28
CA SER A 159 13.31 8.19 -18.02
C SER A 159 13.34 6.67 -18.11
N ASP A 160 14.53 6.09 -18.33
CA ASP A 160 14.72 4.63 -18.45
C ASP A 160 14.52 3.91 -17.12
N ASP A 161 14.81 4.59 -16.01
CA ASP A 161 14.56 4.05 -14.67
C ASP A 161 13.08 4.02 -14.30
N MET A 162 12.25 4.85 -14.93
CA MET A 162 10.81 4.92 -14.71
C MET A 162 10.01 3.88 -15.47
N LEU A 163 10.58 3.36 -16.55
CA LEU A 163 9.97 2.32 -17.37
C LEU A 163 10.41 0.95 -16.85
N GLU A 164 9.44 0.08 -16.66
CA GLU A 164 9.71 -1.31 -16.31
C GLU A 164 9.72 -2.14 -17.60
N HIS A 165 10.72 -3.04 -17.71
CA HIS A 165 10.74 -4.01 -18.81
C HIS A 165 9.57 -5.00 -18.65
N ASP A 166 8.99 -5.38 -19.77
CA ASP A 166 7.87 -6.33 -19.86
C ASP A 166 8.33 -7.80 -19.85
N TYR A 167 9.62 -8.04 -19.65
CA TYR A 167 10.22 -9.37 -19.50
C TYR A 167 11.04 -9.45 -18.22
N PHE A 168 10.89 -10.55 -17.49
CA PHE A 168 11.63 -10.86 -16.26
C PHE A 168 11.90 -12.35 -16.16
N LYS A 169 13.13 -12.74 -15.81
CA LYS A 169 13.51 -14.11 -15.51
C LYS A 169 13.93 -14.22 -14.06
N ASP A 170 13.26 -15.09 -13.32
CA ASP A 170 13.55 -15.34 -11.91
C ASP A 170 14.81 -16.22 -11.76
N ASN A 171 15.38 -16.24 -10.55
CA ASN A 171 16.53 -17.08 -10.19
C ASN A 171 16.26 -18.59 -10.39
N ASN A 172 14.99 -19.00 -10.35
CA ASN A 172 14.54 -20.37 -10.60
C ASN A 172 14.42 -20.68 -12.12
N GLY A 173 14.75 -19.74 -13.00
CA GLY A 173 14.64 -19.88 -14.45
C GLY A 173 13.23 -19.68 -15.00
N ILE A 174 12.26 -19.31 -14.17
CA ILE A 174 10.88 -19.04 -14.59
C ILE A 174 10.82 -17.67 -15.28
N GLU A 175 10.19 -17.65 -16.46
CA GLU A 175 10.04 -16.44 -17.27
C GLU A 175 8.64 -15.85 -17.09
N TYR A 176 8.61 -14.53 -16.90
CA TYR A 176 7.39 -13.75 -16.75
C TYR A 176 7.32 -12.69 -17.84
N GLN A 177 6.09 -12.34 -18.26
CA GLN A 177 5.85 -11.33 -19.29
C GLN A 177 4.76 -10.35 -18.85
N GLY A 178 4.74 -9.17 -19.48
CA GLY A 178 3.75 -8.13 -19.24
C GLY A 178 3.77 -7.59 -17.80
N ILE A 179 2.59 -7.42 -17.19
CA ILE A 179 2.44 -6.76 -15.88
C ILE A 179 3.15 -7.48 -14.74
N GLN A 180 3.24 -8.82 -14.79
CA GLN A 180 3.96 -9.60 -13.78
C GLN A 180 5.47 -9.35 -13.88
N ALA A 181 6.01 -9.29 -15.10
CA ALA A 181 7.42 -8.98 -15.33
C ALA A 181 7.75 -7.54 -14.89
N MET A 182 6.91 -6.57 -15.27
CA MET A 182 7.06 -5.18 -14.85
C MET A 182 7.05 -5.04 -13.32
N PHE A 183 6.15 -5.76 -12.65
CA PHE A 183 6.08 -5.74 -11.19
C PHE A 183 7.31 -6.37 -10.54
N ALA A 184 7.80 -7.51 -11.05
CA ALA A 184 9.02 -8.16 -10.58
C ALA A 184 10.27 -7.28 -10.79
N ASN A 185 10.38 -6.63 -11.95
CA ASN A 185 11.45 -5.67 -12.23
C ASN A 185 11.42 -4.49 -11.25
N ARG A 186 10.21 -3.96 -10.94
CA ARG A 186 10.04 -2.93 -9.91
C ARG A 186 10.51 -3.39 -8.54
N MET A 187 10.12 -4.60 -8.11
CA MET A 187 10.56 -5.17 -6.84
C MET A 187 12.10 -5.27 -6.79
N THR A 188 12.73 -5.73 -7.86
CA THR A 188 14.20 -5.81 -7.97
C THR A 188 14.87 -4.44 -7.87
N LYS A 189 14.33 -3.42 -8.55
CA LYS A 189 14.82 -2.03 -8.46
C LYS A 189 14.69 -1.47 -7.03
N LEU A 190 13.54 -1.69 -6.39
CA LEU A 190 13.31 -1.24 -5.01
C LEU A 190 14.20 -1.99 -4.02
N ARG A 191 14.45 -3.29 -4.23
CA ARG A 191 15.40 -4.06 -3.42
C ARG A 191 16.82 -3.50 -3.53
N ALA A 192 17.25 -3.14 -4.74
CA ALA A 192 18.59 -2.58 -4.95
C ALA A 192 18.75 -1.21 -4.27
N ARG A 193 17.71 -0.38 -4.24
CA ARG A 193 17.73 0.99 -3.70
C ARG A 193 17.42 1.06 -2.22
N LEU A 194 16.34 0.43 -1.79
CA LEU A 194 15.80 0.53 -0.43
C LEU A 194 15.99 -0.74 0.40
N GLY A 195 16.48 -1.83 -0.20
CA GLY A 195 16.75 -3.09 0.48
C GLY A 195 15.54 -4.02 0.65
N TYR A 196 14.37 -3.65 0.13
CA TYR A 196 13.11 -4.37 0.28
C TYR A 196 12.34 -4.45 -1.03
N ASP A 197 11.40 -5.40 -1.11
CA ASP A 197 10.64 -5.74 -2.32
C ASP A 197 9.22 -5.20 -2.33
N ILE A 198 8.55 -5.30 -1.20
CA ILE A 198 7.14 -4.97 -1.03
C ILE A 198 7.04 -3.83 -0.02
N PHE A 199 6.24 -2.82 -0.34
CA PHE A 199 6.00 -1.66 0.50
C PHE A 199 4.51 -1.50 0.73
N VAL A 200 4.13 -1.23 1.98
CA VAL A 200 2.73 -0.97 2.38
C VAL A 200 2.70 0.37 3.11
N ALA A 201 1.80 1.24 2.69
CA ALA A 201 1.66 2.57 3.27
C ALA A 201 1.15 2.50 4.72
N GLY A 202 1.63 3.40 5.58
CA GLY A 202 1.17 3.50 6.97
C GLY A 202 -0.33 3.75 7.11
N SER A 203 -0.96 4.39 6.11
CA SER A 203 -2.42 4.60 6.06
C SER A 203 -3.23 3.30 5.98
N GLU A 204 -2.62 2.19 5.54
CA GLU A 204 -3.24 0.86 5.46
C GLU A 204 -3.15 0.08 6.78
N LEU A 205 -2.47 0.63 7.78
CA LEU A 205 -2.24 0.01 9.08
C LEU A 205 -3.22 0.54 10.12
N ASP A 206 -3.45 -0.22 11.19
CA ASP A 206 -4.27 0.17 12.35
C ASP A 206 -3.44 0.82 13.48
N ARG A 207 -2.11 0.74 13.36
CA ARG A 207 -1.11 1.16 14.36
C ARG A 207 0.12 1.77 13.68
N PRO A 208 1.01 2.43 14.45
CA PRO A 208 2.28 2.93 13.92
C PRO A 208 3.11 1.83 13.26
N GLU A 209 3.87 2.19 12.22
CA GLU A 209 4.64 1.26 11.38
C GLU A 209 5.57 0.37 12.21
N GLN A 210 6.22 0.93 13.22
CA GLN A 210 7.14 0.16 14.06
C GLN A 210 6.44 -0.91 14.88
N GLU A 211 5.27 -0.59 15.46
CA GLU A 211 4.47 -1.55 16.21
C GLU A 211 3.93 -2.67 15.32
N PHE A 212 3.59 -2.32 14.07
CA PHE A 212 3.14 -3.30 13.09
C PHE A 212 4.29 -4.23 12.66
N VAL A 213 5.50 -3.70 12.45
CA VAL A 213 6.70 -4.48 12.18
C VAL A 213 6.97 -5.47 13.31
N ASP A 214 6.88 -5.02 14.57
CA ASP A 214 7.10 -5.86 15.74
C ASP A 214 6.04 -6.96 15.86
N LEU A 215 4.78 -6.66 15.53
CA LEU A 215 3.72 -7.65 15.44
C LEU A 215 4.03 -8.73 14.39
N LEU A 216 4.41 -8.31 13.16
CA LEU A 216 4.74 -9.25 12.09
C LEU A 216 5.93 -10.14 12.46
N ARG A 217 6.96 -9.58 13.09
CA ARG A 217 8.13 -10.35 13.56
C ARG A 217 7.73 -11.37 14.62
N GLN A 218 6.88 -10.99 15.59
CA GLN A 218 6.38 -11.91 16.61
C GLN A 218 5.55 -13.04 15.99
N CYS A 219 4.67 -12.73 15.04
CA CYS A 219 3.90 -13.74 14.32
C CYS A 219 4.81 -14.70 13.55
N GLN A 220 5.79 -14.17 12.82
CA GLN A 220 6.75 -14.98 12.09
C GLN A 220 7.55 -15.89 13.02
N GLN A 221 8.07 -15.37 14.14
CA GLN A 221 8.82 -16.17 15.12
C GLN A 221 7.97 -17.29 15.69
N ARG A 222 6.72 -17.05 16.04
CA ARG A 222 5.79 -18.07 16.55
C ARG A 222 5.57 -19.18 15.52
N VAL A 223 5.38 -18.83 14.26
CA VAL A 223 5.18 -19.81 13.18
C VAL A 223 6.43 -20.66 12.96
N LEU A 224 7.60 -20.01 12.93
CA LEU A 224 8.88 -20.71 12.72
C LEU A 224 9.34 -21.53 13.94
N SER A 225 8.88 -21.20 15.14
CA SER A 225 9.21 -21.94 16.36
C SER A 225 8.35 -23.18 16.61
N VAL A 226 7.20 -23.31 15.92
CA VAL A 226 6.38 -24.54 15.99
C VAL A 226 7.04 -25.58 15.09
N PRO A 227 7.62 -26.67 15.64
CA PRO A 227 8.18 -27.72 14.80
C PRO A 227 7.05 -28.29 13.94
N THR A 228 7.31 -28.45 12.66
CA THR A 228 6.41 -29.13 11.72
C THR A 228 6.31 -30.59 12.15
N SER A 229 5.44 -30.88 13.10
CA SER A 229 5.15 -32.24 13.50
C SER A 229 4.35 -32.92 12.41
N GLY A 230 4.96 -33.88 11.73
CA GLY A 230 4.22 -34.91 11.04
C GLY A 230 4.27 -34.90 9.54
N ASN A 231 5.30 -35.49 9.02
CA ASN A 231 5.15 -36.46 7.95
C ASN A 231 6.00 -37.70 8.28
N GLU A 232 5.62 -38.39 9.36
CA GLU A 232 5.86 -39.82 9.47
C GLU A 232 4.62 -40.49 8.88
N THR A 233 4.68 -40.80 7.60
CA THR A 233 3.85 -41.84 6.99
C THR A 233 4.75 -43.00 6.61
N LYS A 234 4.51 -44.05 7.35
CA LYS A 234 4.84 -45.42 6.96
C LYS A 234 4.37 -45.72 5.53
#